data_8023191a62e0e96f47fa652bc70cd255
#
_entry.id   8023191a62e0e96f47fa652bc70cd255
#
_cell.length_a   1.000
_cell.length_b   1.000
_cell.length_c   1.000
_cell.angle_alpha   90.00
_cell.angle_beta   90.00
_cell.angle_gamma   90.00
#
_symmetry.space_group_name_H-M   'P 1'
#
loop_
_entity.id
_entity.type
_entity.pdbx_description
1 polymer ?
#
loop_
_entity_poly.entity_id
_entity_poly.type
_entity_poly.pdbx_seq_one_letter_code
_entity_poly.pdbx_strand_id
1 'polypeptide(L)'
;MNIIYAFTIAFVLCWITIPILLAFLKAINFYTTVLEGRAKVYLLFGRVLGVVSQPGLHLLWLRIGPQAALVRFFGSVHEIDIRLGQEYLRGNPVNTEEGTPMGVGVWYEMRVKDPVDYLFQNLDPTGSLRANMANVTVRCLSNLPLQEMLESRHTMSQTVRQEVAPKAEEWGYQIGSVYVRKVHFRDNVMIRQIEQKVVNRLRQVTSAIRQAGMNQVDIITSSAERRAAIEFAKALSVRPQMVAQALREIGQDPDVLDAVFTTLEVDRLAKSNADITLVPDQADPTLTSLIASGVELKPANAIPARPPASLREEAN
;
A
#
# COMPACT_ATOMS: atom_id res chain seq x y z
N MET A 1 -31.61 -38.82 82.20
CA MET A 1 -32.56 -38.88 81.06
C MET A 1 -33.04 -37.50 80.62
N ASN A 2 -33.34 -36.56 81.51
CA ASN A 2 -33.87 -35.22 81.17
C ASN A 2 -32.86 -34.29 80.39
N ILE A 3 -31.53 -34.42 80.62
CA ILE A 3 -30.50 -33.59 79.95
C ILE A 3 -30.40 -33.96 78.48
N ILE A 4 -30.48 -35.24 78.13
CA ILE A 4 -30.40 -35.71 76.74
C ILE A 4 -31.64 -35.24 75.95
N TYR A 5 -32.83 -35.30 76.54
CA TYR A 5 -34.07 -34.80 75.94
C TYR A 5 -34.02 -33.26 75.75
N ALA A 6 -33.53 -32.53 76.75
CA ALA A 6 -33.35 -31.06 76.61
C ALA A 6 -32.38 -30.69 75.51
N PHE A 7 -31.30 -31.43 75.41
CA PHE A 7 -30.29 -31.19 74.31
C PHE A 7 -30.87 -31.51 72.95
N THR A 8 -31.59 -32.62 72.76
CA THR A 8 -32.23 -32.99 71.50
C THR A 8 -33.29 -31.96 71.06
N ILE A 9 -34.11 -31.48 71.99
CA ILE A 9 -35.15 -30.48 71.77
C ILE A 9 -34.47 -29.13 71.35
N ALA A 10 -33.46 -28.73 72.10
CA ALA A 10 -32.71 -27.51 71.78
C ALA A 10 -32.04 -27.61 70.42
N PHE A 11 -31.45 -28.76 70.07
CA PHE A 11 -30.84 -28.98 68.76
C PHE A 11 -31.85 -28.88 67.60
N VAL A 12 -32.99 -29.55 67.70
CA VAL A 12 -34.07 -29.51 66.70
C VAL A 12 -34.64 -28.10 66.57
N LEU A 13 -34.84 -27.41 67.69
CA LEU A 13 -35.37 -26.06 67.72
C LEU A 13 -34.33 -25.05 67.01
N CYS A 14 -33.07 -25.23 67.33
CA CYS A 14 -32.00 -24.43 66.67
C CYS A 14 -31.94 -24.75 65.19
N TRP A 15 -32.08 -26.00 64.76
CA TRP A 15 -32.04 -26.42 63.37
C TRP A 15 -33.20 -25.86 62.52
N ILE A 16 -34.37 -25.61 63.17
CA ILE A 16 -35.54 -24.98 62.54
C ILE A 16 -35.44 -23.43 62.57
N THR A 17 -35.01 -22.84 63.69
CA THR A 17 -34.99 -21.38 63.86
C THR A 17 -33.90 -20.70 63.05
N ILE A 18 -32.74 -21.35 62.88
CA ILE A 18 -31.62 -20.72 62.04
C ILE A 18 -32.03 -20.49 60.58
N PRO A 19 -32.57 -21.47 59.82
CA PRO A 19 -32.99 -21.23 58.45
C PRO A 19 -34.14 -20.23 58.33
N ILE A 20 -35.09 -20.23 59.29
CA ILE A 20 -36.17 -19.24 59.32
C ILE A 20 -35.59 -17.82 59.54
N LEU A 21 -34.67 -17.67 60.48
CA LEU A 21 -34.01 -16.40 60.76
C LEU A 21 -33.22 -15.92 59.53
N LEU A 22 -32.48 -16.81 58.86
CA LEU A 22 -31.75 -16.50 57.64
C LEU A 22 -32.69 -16.10 56.48
N ALA A 23 -33.85 -16.82 56.37
CA ALA A 23 -34.87 -16.47 55.37
C ALA A 23 -35.48 -15.09 55.66
N PHE A 24 -35.75 -14.80 56.94
CA PHE A 24 -36.25 -13.49 57.37
C PHE A 24 -35.23 -12.34 57.10
N LEU A 25 -33.94 -12.54 57.41
CA LEU A 25 -32.88 -11.62 57.14
C LEU A 25 -32.73 -11.37 55.62
N LYS A 26 -32.89 -12.40 54.80
CA LYS A 26 -32.91 -12.30 53.35
C LYS A 26 -34.15 -11.55 52.85
N ALA A 27 -35.31 -11.79 53.45
CA ALA A 27 -36.57 -11.09 53.12
C ALA A 27 -36.50 -9.59 53.39
N ILE A 28 -35.75 -9.13 54.40
CA ILE A 28 -35.53 -7.71 54.71
C ILE A 28 -34.34 -7.14 53.93
N ASN A 29 -33.75 -7.87 52.97
CA ASN A 29 -32.54 -7.44 52.26
C ASN A 29 -31.35 -7.07 53.18
N PHE A 30 -31.24 -7.73 54.34
CA PHE A 30 -30.12 -7.52 55.26
C PHE A 30 -28.78 -7.87 54.60
N TYR A 31 -28.78 -8.94 53.82
CA TYR A 31 -27.64 -9.38 53.02
C TYR A 31 -28.07 -9.71 51.58
N THR A 32 -27.12 -9.55 50.65
CA THR A 32 -27.28 -9.95 49.25
C THR A 32 -26.06 -10.72 48.79
N THR A 33 -26.29 -11.66 47.90
CA THR A 33 -25.21 -12.36 47.18
C THR A 33 -25.13 -11.81 45.77
N VAL A 34 -23.93 -11.42 45.35
CA VAL A 34 -23.64 -10.98 43.98
C VAL A 34 -22.76 -12.04 43.33
N LEU A 35 -23.20 -12.52 42.19
CA LEU A 35 -22.45 -13.49 41.39
C LEU A 35 -21.28 -12.78 40.69
N GLU A 36 -20.23 -13.53 40.44
CA GLU A 36 -19.11 -13.03 39.69
C GLU A 36 -19.52 -12.59 38.28
N GLY A 37 -19.04 -11.43 37.85
CA GLY A 37 -19.39 -10.83 36.56
C GLY A 37 -20.76 -10.15 36.52
N ARG A 38 -21.43 -9.94 37.66
CA ARG A 38 -22.69 -9.20 37.74
C ARG A 38 -22.60 -8.05 38.72
N ALA A 39 -23.40 -7.02 38.47
CA ALA A 39 -23.60 -5.90 39.40
C ALA A 39 -25.09 -5.76 39.72
N LYS A 40 -25.40 -5.37 40.95
CA LYS A 40 -26.77 -5.10 41.41
C LYS A 40 -26.90 -3.60 41.73
N VAL A 41 -27.89 -2.96 41.08
CA VAL A 41 -28.24 -1.55 41.30
C VAL A 41 -29.54 -1.54 42.11
N TYR A 42 -29.50 -0.86 43.26
CA TYR A 42 -30.62 -0.76 44.18
C TYR A 42 -31.28 0.61 44.04
N LEU A 43 -32.58 0.58 43.72
CA LEU A 43 -33.42 1.78 43.61
C LEU A 43 -34.46 1.81 44.74
N LEU A 44 -34.73 2.99 45.27
CA LEU A 44 -35.83 3.24 46.17
C LEU A 44 -36.58 4.50 45.68
N PHE A 45 -37.88 4.37 45.46
CA PHE A 45 -38.74 5.44 44.95
C PHE A 45 -38.17 6.10 43.67
N GLY A 46 -37.53 5.33 42.80
CA GLY A 46 -36.91 5.82 41.56
C GLY A 46 -35.51 6.46 41.73
N ARG A 47 -35.01 6.56 42.96
CA ARG A 47 -33.64 7.10 43.20
C ARG A 47 -32.67 5.93 43.43
N VAL A 48 -31.49 6.04 42.83
CA VAL A 48 -30.40 5.09 43.05
C VAL A 48 -29.85 5.27 44.46
N LEU A 49 -29.91 4.20 45.26
CA LEU A 49 -29.34 4.14 46.60
C LEU A 49 -27.87 3.71 46.58
N GLY A 50 -27.54 2.76 45.74
CA GLY A 50 -26.18 2.26 45.63
C GLY A 50 -26.04 1.11 44.66
N VAL A 51 -24.77 0.81 44.33
CA VAL A 51 -24.36 -0.25 43.42
C VAL A 51 -23.46 -1.23 44.16
N VAL A 52 -23.68 -2.52 43.97
CA VAL A 52 -22.81 -3.58 44.46
C VAL A 52 -22.31 -4.36 43.28
N SER A 53 -21.04 -4.12 42.92
CA SER A 53 -20.34 -4.75 41.76
C SER A 53 -19.34 -5.84 42.18
N GLN A 54 -18.98 -5.91 43.46
CA GLN A 54 -18.04 -6.90 43.95
C GLN A 54 -18.76 -8.25 44.15
N PRO A 55 -18.18 -9.36 43.68
CA PRO A 55 -18.77 -10.69 43.94
C PRO A 55 -18.66 -11.05 45.42
N GLY A 56 -19.63 -11.86 45.87
CA GLY A 56 -19.64 -12.35 47.23
C GLY A 56 -20.90 -12.00 48.02
N LEU A 57 -20.84 -12.20 49.33
CA LEU A 57 -21.90 -11.86 50.28
C LEU A 57 -21.67 -10.47 50.84
N HIS A 58 -22.64 -9.60 50.64
CA HIS A 58 -22.58 -8.23 51.12
C HIS A 58 -23.72 -7.92 52.08
N LEU A 59 -23.34 -7.31 53.20
CA LEU A 59 -24.30 -6.80 54.17
C LEU A 59 -24.78 -5.42 53.67
N LEU A 60 -26.01 -5.35 53.13
CA LEU A 60 -26.55 -4.12 52.55
C LEU A 60 -26.72 -3.01 53.60
N TRP A 61 -27.03 -3.36 54.83
CA TRP A 61 -27.17 -2.38 55.90
C TRP A 61 -25.90 -1.60 56.21
N LEU A 62 -24.73 -2.23 56.07
CA LEU A 62 -23.45 -1.58 56.26
C LEU A 62 -23.05 -0.74 55.08
N ARG A 63 -23.50 -1.09 53.87
CA ARG A 63 -23.05 -0.44 52.63
C ARG A 63 -24.01 0.64 52.10
N ILE A 64 -25.30 0.42 52.25
CA ILE A 64 -26.38 1.29 51.73
C ILE A 64 -27.16 1.94 52.89
N GLY A 65 -27.07 1.38 54.10
CA GLY A 65 -27.77 1.85 55.28
C GLY A 65 -29.12 1.18 55.50
N PRO A 66 -29.91 1.63 56.53
CA PRO A 66 -31.17 1.01 56.89
C PRO A 66 -32.26 1.10 55.81
N GLN A 67 -32.09 2.03 54.85
CA GLN A 67 -32.99 2.16 53.70
C GLN A 67 -32.99 0.93 52.80
N ALA A 68 -31.95 0.08 52.85
CA ALA A 68 -31.87 -1.17 52.10
C ALA A 68 -33.07 -2.11 52.41
N ALA A 69 -33.62 -2.10 53.67
CA ALA A 69 -34.78 -2.86 54.02
C ALA A 69 -36.06 -2.45 53.27
N LEU A 70 -36.18 -1.14 52.99
CA LEU A 70 -37.33 -0.59 52.27
C LEU A 70 -37.31 -0.92 50.78
N VAL A 71 -36.14 -1.20 50.19
CA VAL A 71 -36.03 -1.57 48.77
C VAL A 71 -36.87 -2.79 48.41
N ARG A 72 -37.05 -3.73 49.36
CA ARG A 72 -37.89 -4.92 49.15
C ARG A 72 -39.34 -4.60 48.89
N PHE A 73 -39.85 -3.54 49.54
CA PHE A 73 -41.29 -3.20 49.53
C PHE A 73 -41.59 -2.06 48.55
N PHE A 74 -40.69 -1.09 48.41
CA PHE A 74 -40.90 0.15 47.66
C PHE A 74 -39.84 0.45 46.60
N GLY A 75 -38.90 -0.47 46.38
CA GLY A 75 -37.81 -0.32 45.44
C GLY A 75 -37.78 -1.41 44.40
N SER A 76 -36.79 -1.28 43.51
CA SER A 76 -36.43 -2.30 42.52
C SER A 76 -34.95 -2.59 42.56
N VAL A 77 -34.57 -3.78 42.17
CA VAL A 77 -33.17 -4.22 42.04
C VAL A 77 -32.95 -4.68 40.62
N HIS A 78 -32.03 -4.00 39.96
CA HIS A 78 -31.62 -4.35 38.60
C HIS A 78 -30.29 -5.09 38.65
N GLU A 79 -30.25 -6.26 38.03
CA GLU A 79 -29.04 -7.06 37.88
C GLU A 79 -28.49 -6.88 36.47
N ILE A 80 -27.22 -6.47 36.35
CA ILE A 80 -26.54 -6.16 35.11
C ILE A 80 -25.34 -7.07 34.95
N ASP A 81 -25.13 -7.56 33.76
CA ASP A 81 -23.93 -8.31 33.40
C ASP A 81 -22.78 -7.29 33.10
N ILE A 82 -21.68 -7.39 33.86
CA ILE A 82 -20.51 -6.53 33.73
C ILE A 82 -19.32 -7.24 33.07
N ARG A 83 -19.53 -8.45 32.56
CA ARG A 83 -18.52 -9.22 31.85
C ARG A 83 -18.16 -8.53 30.53
N LEU A 84 -17.00 -8.88 29.98
CA LEU A 84 -16.57 -8.43 28.69
C LEU A 84 -17.46 -9.00 27.60
N GLY A 85 -18.22 -8.14 26.96
CA GLY A 85 -19.00 -8.46 25.76
C GLY A 85 -18.21 -8.18 24.50
N GLN A 86 -18.55 -8.89 23.45
CA GLN A 86 -17.92 -8.73 22.13
C GLN A 86 -19.01 -8.62 21.07
N GLU A 87 -18.84 -7.69 20.15
CA GLU A 87 -19.77 -7.50 19.05
C GLU A 87 -19.05 -7.29 17.72
N TYR A 88 -19.68 -7.73 16.63
CA TYR A 88 -19.16 -7.59 15.30
C TYR A 88 -20.14 -6.84 14.40
N LEU A 89 -19.76 -5.64 13.96
CA LEU A 89 -20.45 -4.87 12.95
C LEU A 89 -20.05 -5.35 11.56
N ARG A 90 -21.02 -5.93 10.85
CA ARG A 90 -20.79 -6.48 9.50
C ARG A 90 -21.04 -5.41 8.45
N GLY A 91 -20.05 -5.23 7.53
CA GLY A 91 -20.25 -4.56 6.27
C GLY A 91 -20.73 -3.10 6.35
N ASN A 92 -20.22 -2.34 7.31
CA ASN A 92 -20.52 -0.92 7.42
C ASN A 92 -20.15 -0.21 6.11
N PRO A 93 -21.09 0.48 5.44
CA PRO A 93 -20.81 1.16 4.17
C PRO A 93 -19.93 2.39 4.44
N VAL A 94 -18.78 2.43 3.82
CA VAL A 94 -17.82 3.54 3.90
C VAL A 94 -17.39 3.89 2.48
N ASN A 95 -17.29 5.16 2.16
CA ASN A 95 -16.72 5.60 0.90
C ASN A 95 -15.31 6.12 1.16
N THR A 96 -14.35 5.74 0.31
CA THR A 96 -12.99 6.30 0.38
C THR A 96 -12.97 7.76 -0.09
N GLU A 97 -11.85 8.46 0.12
CA GLU A 97 -11.63 9.81 -0.42
C GLU A 97 -11.88 9.87 -1.95
N GLU A 98 -11.52 8.81 -2.67
CA GLU A 98 -11.74 8.69 -4.12
C GLU A 98 -13.19 8.31 -4.49
N GLY A 99 -14.09 8.22 -3.52
CA GLY A 99 -15.49 7.86 -3.74
C GLY A 99 -15.75 6.36 -3.96
N THR A 100 -14.79 5.49 -3.65
CA THR A 100 -14.96 4.04 -3.80
C THR A 100 -15.81 3.46 -2.67
N PRO A 101 -16.97 2.81 -2.96
CA PRO A 101 -17.81 2.21 -1.93
C PRO A 101 -17.22 0.92 -1.41
N MET A 102 -16.94 0.90 -0.11
CA MET A 102 -16.37 -0.24 0.58
C MET A 102 -17.26 -0.72 1.72
N GLY A 103 -17.14 -1.99 2.07
CA GLY A 103 -17.74 -2.56 3.28
C GLY A 103 -16.66 -2.84 4.31
N VAL A 104 -16.81 -2.23 5.49
CA VAL A 104 -15.86 -2.38 6.59
C VAL A 104 -16.51 -3.15 7.73
N GLY A 105 -15.87 -4.24 8.14
CA GLY A 105 -16.26 -5.02 9.32
C GLY A 105 -15.42 -4.63 10.52
N VAL A 106 -16.08 -4.19 11.60
CA VAL A 106 -15.44 -3.78 12.86
C VAL A 106 -15.85 -4.72 13.96
N TRP A 107 -14.88 -5.26 14.65
CA TRP A 107 -15.07 -6.05 15.87
C TRP A 107 -14.61 -5.24 17.07
N TYR A 108 -15.39 -5.19 18.11
CA TYR A 108 -15.08 -4.43 19.30
C TYR A 108 -15.47 -5.15 20.57
N GLU A 109 -14.74 -4.84 21.63
CA GLU A 109 -14.96 -5.30 22.98
C GLU A 109 -15.55 -4.19 23.82
N MET A 110 -16.53 -4.53 24.63
CA MET A 110 -17.20 -3.60 25.53
C MET A 110 -17.46 -4.25 26.88
N ARG A 111 -17.39 -3.46 27.94
CA ARG A 111 -17.85 -3.87 29.27
C ARG A 111 -18.56 -2.71 29.94
N VAL A 112 -19.50 -3.04 30.84
CA VAL A 112 -20.15 -2.00 31.64
C VAL A 112 -19.20 -1.60 32.76
N LYS A 113 -18.80 -0.32 32.79
CA LYS A 113 -17.94 0.31 33.81
C LYS A 113 -18.81 0.94 34.91
N ASP A 114 -19.82 1.71 34.53
CA ASP A 114 -20.78 2.32 35.42
C ASP A 114 -22.17 1.73 35.17
N PRO A 115 -22.67 0.90 36.07
CA PRO A 115 -23.99 0.31 35.96
C PRO A 115 -25.14 1.31 36.07
N VAL A 116 -24.94 2.50 36.68
CA VAL A 116 -25.99 3.50 36.81
C VAL A 116 -26.18 4.24 35.49
N ASP A 117 -25.10 4.74 34.89
CA ASP A 117 -25.16 5.40 33.60
C ASP A 117 -25.68 4.45 32.53
N TYR A 118 -25.27 3.18 32.58
CA TYR A 118 -25.74 2.16 31.65
C TYR A 118 -27.28 2.00 31.70
N LEU A 119 -27.90 2.06 32.89
CA LEU A 119 -29.35 1.85 33.05
C LEU A 119 -30.17 3.09 32.72
N PHE A 120 -29.66 4.29 33.02
CA PHE A 120 -30.49 5.49 33.08
C PHE A 120 -30.13 6.54 32.02
N GLN A 121 -28.95 6.47 31.39
CA GLN A 121 -28.56 7.43 30.35
C GLN A 121 -29.28 7.14 29.01
N ASN A 122 -29.45 5.87 28.67
CA ASN A 122 -30.06 5.46 27.42
C ASN A 122 -31.13 4.41 27.62
N LEU A 123 -32.17 4.45 26.81
CA LEU A 123 -33.20 3.42 26.77
C LEU A 123 -32.66 2.08 26.26
N ASP A 124 -31.83 2.14 25.21
CA ASP A 124 -31.13 0.99 24.64
C ASP A 124 -29.62 1.32 24.54
N PRO A 125 -28.84 1.05 25.62
CA PRO A 125 -27.41 1.34 25.61
C PRO A 125 -26.64 0.55 24.58
N THR A 126 -27.02 -0.70 24.35
CA THR A 126 -26.33 -1.60 23.40
C THR A 126 -26.56 -1.13 21.95
N GLY A 127 -27.81 -0.84 21.59
CA GLY A 127 -28.13 -0.30 20.26
C GLY A 127 -27.52 1.05 20.01
N SER A 128 -27.49 1.93 21.03
CA SER A 128 -26.85 3.25 20.96
C SER A 128 -25.34 3.14 20.74
N LEU A 129 -24.67 2.26 21.47
CA LEU A 129 -23.23 2.01 21.30
C LEU A 129 -22.93 1.47 19.90
N ARG A 130 -23.73 0.52 19.43
CA ARG A 130 -23.60 -0.05 18.08
C ARG A 130 -23.78 1.01 17.00
N ALA A 131 -24.80 1.84 17.12
CA ALA A 131 -25.05 2.94 16.18
C ALA A 131 -23.91 3.97 16.19
N ASN A 132 -23.42 4.35 17.38
CA ASN A 132 -22.28 5.25 17.51
C ASN A 132 -21.01 4.65 16.91
N MET A 133 -20.71 3.38 17.18
CA MET A 133 -19.58 2.66 16.57
C MET A 133 -19.68 2.68 15.04
N ALA A 134 -20.87 2.42 14.49
CA ALA A 134 -21.11 2.47 13.05
C ALA A 134 -20.86 3.86 12.47
N ASN A 135 -21.43 4.89 13.09
CA ASN A 135 -21.30 6.28 12.63
C ASN A 135 -19.87 6.80 12.70
N VAL A 136 -19.17 6.52 13.81
CA VAL A 136 -17.76 6.90 13.98
C VAL A 136 -16.88 6.16 12.96
N THR A 137 -17.13 4.87 12.73
CA THR A 137 -16.41 4.11 11.71
C THR A 137 -16.56 4.76 10.34
N VAL A 138 -17.79 5.13 9.94
CA VAL A 138 -18.01 5.83 8.67
C VAL A 138 -17.27 7.17 8.65
N ARG A 139 -17.40 7.98 9.70
CA ARG A 139 -16.78 9.31 9.78
C ARG A 139 -15.25 9.24 9.70
N CYS A 140 -14.63 8.34 10.46
CA CYS A 140 -13.16 8.22 10.50
C CYS A 140 -12.57 7.65 9.22
N LEU A 141 -13.28 6.72 8.56
CA LEU A 141 -12.73 6.01 7.41
C LEU A 141 -13.11 6.65 6.07
N SER A 142 -14.17 7.46 5.99
CA SER A 142 -14.60 8.09 4.72
C SER A 142 -13.62 9.12 4.16
N ASN A 143 -12.68 9.61 4.95
CA ASN A 143 -11.68 10.61 4.52
C ASN A 143 -10.30 9.97 4.24
N LEU A 144 -10.21 8.65 4.29
CA LEU A 144 -8.96 7.96 4.06
C LEU A 144 -8.82 7.55 2.59
N PRO A 145 -7.61 7.68 1.99
CA PRO A 145 -7.32 7.16 0.67
C PRO A 145 -7.42 5.63 0.68
N LEU A 146 -7.79 5.07 -0.48
CA LEU A 146 -7.98 3.63 -0.65
C LEU A 146 -6.75 2.81 -0.22
N GLN A 147 -5.57 3.28 -0.55
CA GLN A 147 -4.31 2.61 -0.21
C GLN A 147 -4.13 2.50 1.31
N GLU A 148 -4.32 3.59 2.04
CA GLU A 148 -4.18 3.61 3.49
C GLU A 148 -5.23 2.72 4.17
N MET A 149 -6.46 2.70 3.65
CA MET A 149 -7.53 1.84 4.15
C MET A 149 -7.21 0.34 4.00
N LEU A 150 -6.45 -0.05 2.99
CA LEU A 150 -6.04 -1.44 2.77
C LEU A 150 -4.81 -1.85 3.60
N GLU A 151 -3.88 -0.93 3.82
CA GLU A 151 -2.59 -1.19 4.46
C GLU A 151 -2.59 -0.92 5.97
N SER A 152 -3.22 0.17 6.43
CA SER A 152 -3.06 0.72 7.79
C SER A 152 -4.21 0.36 8.74
N ARG A 153 -4.58 -0.93 8.82
CA ARG A 153 -5.69 -1.39 9.67
C ARG A 153 -5.52 -1.08 11.15
N HIS A 154 -4.29 -1.07 11.64
CA HIS A 154 -4.00 -0.80 13.05
C HIS A 154 -4.30 0.67 13.40
N THR A 155 -3.85 1.61 12.59
CA THR A 155 -4.10 3.04 12.75
C THR A 155 -5.61 3.33 12.72
N MET A 156 -6.33 2.78 11.74
CA MET A 156 -7.78 2.90 11.66
C MET A 156 -8.49 2.41 12.93
N SER A 157 -8.07 1.26 13.45
CA SER A 157 -8.64 0.68 14.68
C SER A 157 -8.41 1.57 15.89
N GLN A 158 -7.23 2.18 16.01
CA GLN A 158 -6.91 3.14 17.08
C GLN A 158 -7.73 4.42 16.97
N THR A 159 -7.85 5.00 15.77
CA THR A 159 -8.63 6.21 15.54
C THR A 159 -10.10 6.01 15.89
N VAL A 160 -10.70 4.91 15.42
CA VAL A 160 -12.10 4.59 15.75
C VAL A 160 -12.28 4.39 17.25
N ARG A 161 -11.36 3.71 17.93
CA ARG A 161 -11.41 3.52 19.38
C ARG A 161 -11.36 4.85 20.13
N GLN A 162 -10.43 5.74 19.77
CA GLN A 162 -10.26 7.04 20.42
C GLN A 162 -11.51 7.93 20.29
N GLU A 163 -12.15 7.89 19.13
CA GLU A 163 -13.35 8.67 18.84
C GLU A 163 -14.62 8.11 19.52
N VAL A 164 -14.72 6.79 19.69
CA VAL A 164 -15.87 6.15 20.33
C VAL A 164 -15.78 6.21 21.85
N ALA A 165 -14.58 6.09 22.43
CA ALA A 165 -14.36 5.94 23.86
C ALA A 165 -15.07 7.00 24.71
N PRO A 166 -15.00 8.32 24.45
CA PRO A 166 -15.61 9.32 25.30
C PRO A 166 -17.12 9.20 25.34
N LYS A 167 -17.76 8.92 24.19
CA LYS A 167 -19.21 8.77 24.13
C LYS A 167 -19.70 7.46 24.77
N ALA A 168 -18.92 6.40 24.64
CA ALA A 168 -19.20 5.13 25.31
C ALA A 168 -19.11 5.26 26.85
N GLU A 169 -18.14 6.04 27.36
CA GLU A 169 -18.00 6.32 28.79
C GLU A 169 -19.20 7.10 29.36
N GLU A 170 -19.73 8.08 28.62
CA GLU A 170 -20.97 8.77 29.01
C GLU A 170 -22.15 7.81 29.20
N TRP A 171 -22.18 6.71 28.47
CA TRP A 171 -23.25 5.70 28.58
C TRP A 171 -22.89 4.53 29.52
N GLY A 172 -21.89 4.73 30.35
CA GLY A 172 -21.44 3.73 31.33
C GLY A 172 -20.67 2.54 30.76
N TYR A 173 -20.27 2.60 29.49
CA TYR A 173 -19.43 1.57 28.88
C TYR A 173 -17.95 1.92 28.95
N GLN A 174 -17.11 0.90 29.03
CA GLN A 174 -15.70 0.98 28.74
C GLN A 174 -15.40 0.14 27.49
N ILE A 175 -14.86 0.79 26.46
CA ILE A 175 -14.43 0.13 25.24
C ILE A 175 -13.05 -0.50 25.48
N GLY A 176 -12.96 -1.79 25.20
CA GLY A 176 -11.70 -2.54 25.20
C GLY A 176 -10.93 -2.35 23.90
N SER A 177 -10.70 -3.45 23.20
CA SER A 177 -10.05 -3.46 21.88
C SER A 177 -11.06 -3.21 20.78
N VAL A 178 -10.63 -2.48 19.74
CA VAL A 178 -11.39 -2.29 18.50
C VAL A 178 -10.50 -2.75 17.36
N TYR A 179 -11.05 -3.59 16.46
CA TYR A 179 -10.33 -4.14 15.33
C TYR A 179 -11.11 -3.99 14.04
N VAL A 180 -10.51 -3.36 13.05
CA VAL A 180 -10.98 -3.39 11.66
C VAL A 180 -10.54 -4.73 11.06
N ARG A 181 -11.47 -5.69 10.94
CA ARG A 181 -11.15 -7.06 10.52
C ARG A 181 -11.29 -7.30 9.04
N LYS A 182 -12.34 -6.78 8.43
CA LYS A 182 -12.66 -7.03 7.03
C LYS A 182 -12.91 -5.72 6.31
N VAL A 183 -12.13 -5.48 5.28
CA VAL A 183 -12.33 -4.40 4.31
C VAL A 183 -12.52 -5.07 2.96
N HIS A 184 -13.64 -4.78 2.29
CA HIS A 184 -13.97 -5.38 0.99
C HIS A 184 -14.72 -4.38 0.13
N PHE A 185 -14.55 -4.50 -1.16
CA PHE A 185 -15.33 -3.74 -2.14
C PHE A 185 -16.77 -4.25 -2.15
N ARG A 186 -17.73 -3.34 -2.23
CA ARG A 186 -19.16 -3.69 -2.30
C ARG A 186 -19.63 -4.04 -3.69
N ASP A 187 -18.96 -3.50 -4.70
CA ASP A 187 -19.34 -3.65 -6.11
C ASP A 187 -18.24 -4.35 -6.91
N ASN A 188 -18.59 -5.45 -7.56
CA ASN A 188 -17.69 -6.21 -8.43
C ASN A 188 -17.35 -5.46 -9.73
N VAL A 189 -18.20 -4.54 -10.18
CA VAL A 189 -17.91 -3.69 -11.34
C VAL A 189 -16.81 -2.71 -11.01
N MET A 190 -16.87 -2.13 -9.80
CA MET A 190 -15.85 -1.22 -9.30
C MET A 190 -14.49 -1.89 -9.16
N ILE A 191 -14.44 -3.16 -8.71
CA ILE A 191 -13.19 -3.94 -8.63
C ILE A 191 -12.52 -3.97 -10.00
N ARG A 192 -13.27 -4.33 -11.06
CA ARG A 192 -12.73 -4.38 -12.43
C ARG A 192 -12.26 -3.02 -12.94
N GLN A 193 -12.95 -1.93 -12.59
CA GLN A 193 -12.53 -0.58 -12.97
C GLN A 193 -11.24 -0.17 -12.26
N ILE A 194 -11.10 -0.51 -10.97
CA ILE A 194 -9.86 -0.25 -10.20
C ILE A 194 -8.72 -1.09 -10.75
N GLU A 195 -8.95 -2.36 -11.04
CA GLU A 195 -7.95 -3.23 -11.68
C GLU A 195 -7.47 -2.64 -13.00
N GLN A 196 -8.39 -2.21 -13.88
CA GLN A 196 -8.05 -1.55 -15.14
C GLN A 196 -7.26 -0.25 -14.92
N LYS A 197 -7.69 0.59 -13.95
CA LYS A 197 -6.98 1.83 -13.60
C LYS A 197 -5.55 1.55 -13.12
N VAL A 198 -5.37 0.55 -12.26
CA VAL A 198 -4.06 0.14 -11.75
C VAL A 198 -3.19 -0.41 -12.88
N VAL A 199 -3.73 -1.30 -13.71
CA VAL A 199 -3.02 -1.86 -14.87
C VAL A 199 -2.62 -0.76 -15.84
N ASN A 200 -3.50 0.19 -16.16
CA ASN A 200 -3.18 1.30 -17.04
C ASN A 200 -2.10 2.21 -16.43
N ARG A 201 -2.17 2.50 -15.13
CA ARG A 201 -1.12 3.26 -14.44
C ARG A 201 0.24 2.55 -14.47
N LEU A 202 0.26 1.24 -14.23
CA LEU A 202 1.47 0.43 -14.34
C LEU A 202 2.04 0.44 -15.76
N ARG A 203 1.18 0.31 -16.78
CA ARG A 203 1.59 0.42 -18.19
C ARG A 203 2.20 1.79 -18.50
N GLN A 204 1.59 2.87 -18.01
CA GLN A 204 2.13 4.23 -18.19
C GLN A 204 3.50 4.38 -17.52
N VAL A 205 3.65 3.93 -16.27
CA VAL A 205 4.92 3.98 -15.53
C VAL A 205 5.99 3.14 -16.25
N THR A 206 5.64 1.92 -16.67
CA THR A 206 6.56 1.04 -17.40
C THR A 206 6.97 1.65 -18.75
N SER A 207 6.02 2.25 -19.48
CA SER A 207 6.30 2.94 -20.73
C SER A 207 7.21 4.15 -20.50
N ALA A 208 6.97 4.95 -19.46
CA ALA A 208 7.82 6.08 -19.10
C ALA A 208 9.25 5.65 -18.75
N ILE A 209 9.41 4.58 -17.96
CA ILE A 209 10.73 4.02 -17.62
C ILE A 209 11.43 3.51 -18.88
N ARG A 210 10.71 2.78 -19.76
CA ARG A 210 11.27 2.31 -21.03
C ARG A 210 11.71 3.46 -21.91
N GLN A 211 10.88 4.50 -22.04
CA GLN A 211 11.21 5.69 -22.83
C GLN A 211 12.43 6.43 -22.26
N ALA A 212 12.49 6.59 -20.93
CA ALA A 212 13.66 7.18 -20.29
C ALA A 212 14.93 6.35 -20.54
N GLY A 213 14.82 5.03 -20.47
CA GLY A 213 15.91 4.11 -20.78
C GLY A 213 16.38 4.23 -22.25
N MET A 214 15.44 4.27 -23.20
CA MET A 214 15.76 4.46 -24.62
C MET A 214 16.43 5.80 -24.85
N ASN A 215 15.90 6.89 -24.28
CA ASN A 215 16.53 8.21 -24.38
C ASN A 215 17.95 8.22 -23.82
N GLN A 216 18.20 7.50 -22.73
CA GLN A 216 19.52 7.37 -22.15
C GLN A 216 20.49 6.63 -23.09
N VAL A 217 20.02 5.53 -23.72
CA VAL A 217 20.80 4.79 -24.72
C VAL A 217 21.11 5.68 -25.92
N ASP A 218 20.13 6.43 -26.43
CA ASP A 218 20.31 7.33 -27.58
C ASP A 218 21.31 8.43 -27.25
N ILE A 219 21.27 9.02 -26.05
CA ILE A 219 22.26 10.01 -25.59
C ILE A 219 23.67 9.40 -25.57
N ILE A 220 23.81 8.20 -25.00
CA ILE A 220 25.11 7.51 -24.88
C ILE A 220 25.64 7.19 -26.27
N THR A 221 24.81 6.61 -27.15
CA THR A 221 25.18 6.23 -28.51
C THR A 221 25.58 7.46 -29.34
N SER A 222 24.74 8.49 -29.34
CA SER A 222 25.02 9.75 -30.05
C SER A 222 26.27 10.45 -29.52
N SER A 223 26.52 10.42 -28.21
CA SER A 223 27.74 10.98 -27.63
C SER A 223 29.00 10.17 -28.01
N ALA A 224 28.87 8.84 -28.08
CA ALA A 224 29.96 7.96 -28.51
C ALA A 224 30.29 8.16 -30.02
N GLU A 225 29.25 8.19 -30.86
CA GLU A 225 29.42 8.49 -32.31
C GLU A 225 30.06 9.83 -32.54
N ARG A 226 29.63 10.89 -31.83
CA ARG A 226 30.22 12.20 -31.92
C ARG A 226 31.68 12.21 -31.50
N ARG A 227 32.03 11.52 -30.39
CA ARG A 227 33.43 11.38 -29.96
C ARG A 227 34.27 10.65 -31.02
N ALA A 228 33.74 9.53 -31.53
CA ALA A 228 34.42 8.78 -32.58
C ALA A 228 34.63 9.62 -33.83
N ALA A 229 33.62 10.39 -34.27
CA ALA A 229 33.73 11.29 -35.40
C ALA A 229 34.78 12.40 -35.18
N ILE A 230 34.86 12.98 -34.00
CA ILE A 230 35.87 13.99 -33.63
C ILE A 230 37.29 13.39 -33.69
N GLU A 231 37.49 12.21 -33.10
CA GLU A 231 38.79 11.54 -33.10
C GLU A 231 39.20 11.14 -34.54
N PHE A 232 38.25 10.64 -35.32
CA PHE A 232 38.48 10.32 -36.73
C PHE A 232 38.82 11.58 -37.55
N ALA A 233 38.11 12.69 -37.35
CA ALA A 233 38.41 13.96 -37.99
C ALA A 233 39.80 14.50 -37.59
N LYS A 234 40.19 14.38 -36.33
CA LYS A 234 41.55 14.73 -35.88
C LYS A 234 42.60 13.88 -36.59
N ALA A 235 42.39 12.55 -36.62
CA ALA A 235 43.32 11.64 -37.32
C ALA A 235 43.45 11.99 -38.79
N LEU A 236 42.31 12.27 -39.48
CA LEU A 236 42.34 12.75 -40.88
C LEU A 236 43.04 14.07 -41.06
N SER A 237 42.93 15.02 -40.12
CA SER A 237 43.59 16.32 -40.21
C SER A 237 45.12 16.25 -40.05
N VAL A 238 45.61 15.29 -39.29
CA VAL A 238 47.04 15.05 -39.08
C VAL A 238 47.66 14.30 -40.25
N ARG A 239 46.90 13.49 -40.99
CA ARG A 239 47.40 12.68 -42.11
C ARG A 239 48.12 13.50 -43.19
N PRO A 240 47.59 14.64 -43.68
CA PRO A 240 48.30 15.45 -44.69
C PRO A 240 49.62 16.01 -44.17
N GLN A 241 49.68 16.36 -42.86
CA GLN A 241 50.89 16.88 -42.26
C GLN A 241 51.99 15.81 -42.18
N MET A 242 51.62 14.56 -41.75
CA MET A 242 52.55 13.43 -41.70
C MET A 242 53.04 13.08 -43.10
N VAL A 243 52.14 13.06 -44.10
CA VAL A 243 52.54 12.81 -45.49
C VAL A 243 53.46 13.92 -46.01
N ALA A 244 53.18 15.19 -45.74
CA ALA A 244 54.01 16.32 -46.14
C ALA A 244 55.40 16.28 -45.47
N GLN A 245 55.46 15.85 -44.20
CA GLN A 245 56.69 15.67 -43.46
C GLN A 245 57.55 14.55 -44.07
N ALA A 246 56.94 13.38 -44.31
CA ALA A 246 57.60 12.25 -44.96
C ALA A 246 58.10 12.60 -46.36
N LEU A 247 57.28 13.32 -47.15
CA LEU A 247 57.71 13.77 -48.44
C LEU A 247 58.89 14.82 -48.42
N ARG A 248 58.96 15.65 -47.38
CA ARG A 248 60.10 16.55 -47.14
C ARG A 248 61.38 15.79 -46.80
N GLU A 249 61.26 14.75 -45.97
CA GLU A 249 62.36 13.85 -45.57
C GLU A 249 62.91 13.11 -46.85
N ILE A 250 62.00 12.54 -47.66
CA ILE A 250 62.31 11.85 -48.89
C ILE A 250 62.92 12.85 -49.95
N GLY A 251 62.40 14.08 -49.92
CA GLY A 251 62.85 15.12 -50.88
C GLY A 251 64.22 15.70 -50.57
N GLN A 252 64.87 15.32 -49.49
CA GLN A 252 66.27 15.73 -49.27
C GLN A 252 67.29 15.03 -50.16
N ASP A 253 66.87 13.83 -50.65
CA ASP A 253 67.69 13.09 -51.60
C ASP A 253 66.92 12.98 -52.93
N PRO A 254 67.40 13.66 -54.04
CA PRO A 254 66.68 13.71 -55.30
C PRO A 254 66.56 12.36 -55.99
N ASP A 255 67.51 11.45 -55.79
CA ASP A 255 67.52 10.14 -56.43
C ASP A 255 66.44 9.23 -55.77
N VAL A 256 66.24 9.35 -54.44
CA VAL A 256 65.20 8.64 -53.71
C VAL A 256 63.81 9.18 -54.02
N LEU A 257 63.69 10.48 -54.21
CA LEU A 257 62.45 11.15 -54.60
C LEU A 257 61.95 10.62 -55.97
N ASP A 258 62.84 10.60 -56.97
CA ASP A 258 62.49 10.12 -58.30
C ASP A 258 62.09 8.63 -58.30
N ALA A 259 62.83 7.78 -57.58
CA ALA A 259 62.50 6.37 -57.40
C ALA A 259 61.16 6.17 -56.75
N VAL A 260 60.80 6.90 -55.69
CA VAL A 260 59.51 6.82 -55.00
C VAL A 260 58.37 7.28 -55.91
N PHE A 261 58.52 8.42 -56.65
CA PHE A 261 57.50 8.88 -57.56
C PHE A 261 57.25 7.88 -58.67
N THR A 262 58.30 7.34 -59.25
CA THR A 262 58.21 6.29 -60.30
C THR A 262 57.51 5.04 -59.81
N THR A 263 57.79 4.60 -58.57
CA THR A 263 57.15 3.45 -57.98
C THR A 263 55.69 3.73 -57.75
N LEU A 264 55.31 4.93 -57.23
CA LEU A 264 53.92 5.31 -56.98
C LEU A 264 53.14 5.46 -58.30
N GLU A 265 53.75 5.91 -59.32
CA GLU A 265 53.18 6.07 -60.68
C GLU A 265 52.88 4.66 -61.25
N VAL A 266 53.82 3.73 -61.14
CA VAL A 266 53.65 2.32 -61.54
C VAL A 266 52.56 1.66 -60.73
N ASP A 267 52.50 1.82 -59.36
CA ASP A 267 51.44 1.27 -58.53
C ASP A 267 50.06 1.86 -58.88
N ARG A 268 50.01 3.18 -59.20
CA ARG A 268 48.76 3.80 -59.62
C ARG A 268 48.31 3.33 -61.00
N LEU A 269 49.24 3.13 -61.93
CA LEU A 269 48.96 2.49 -63.24
C LEU A 269 48.51 1.04 -63.08
N ALA A 270 49.17 0.25 -62.19
CA ALA A 270 48.80 -1.13 -61.94
C ALA A 270 47.42 -1.31 -61.29
N LYS A 271 46.99 -0.34 -60.46
CA LYS A 271 45.67 -0.30 -59.80
C LYS A 271 44.57 0.35 -60.62
N SER A 272 44.96 1.09 -61.76
CA SER A 272 44.00 1.61 -62.67
C SER A 272 43.55 0.56 -63.69
N ASN A 273 42.21 0.48 -63.89
CA ASN A 273 41.66 -0.36 -64.99
C ASN A 273 41.81 0.26 -66.35
N ALA A 274 42.87 1.02 -66.53
CA ALA A 274 43.16 1.70 -67.84
C ALA A 274 43.96 0.77 -68.76
N ASP A 275 43.53 0.64 -69.97
CA ASP A 275 44.29 -0.05 -71.01
C ASP A 275 45.57 0.80 -71.33
N ILE A 276 46.73 0.25 -70.99
CA ILE A 276 47.99 0.88 -71.14
C ILE A 276 48.49 0.60 -72.57
N THR A 277 48.52 1.61 -73.38
CA THR A 277 49.10 1.50 -74.72
C THR A 277 50.52 2.11 -74.70
N LEU A 278 51.53 1.26 -74.83
CA LEU A 278 52.93 1.72 -74.92
C LEU A 278 53.21 2.25 -76.35
N VAL A 279 53.46 3.54 -76.41
CA VAL A 279 53.88 4.18 -77.67
C VAL A 279 55.37 4.40 -77.61
N PRO A 280 56.15 3.87 -78.52
CA PRO A 280 57.61 4.07 -78.58
C PRO A 280 57.92 5.56 -78.90
N ASP A 281 58.93 6.12 -78.20
CA ASP A 281 59.35 7.55 -78.24
C ASP A 281 59.75 8.06 -79.60
N GLN A 282 59.91 7.22 -80.61
CA GLN A 282 60.26 7.56 -82.03
C GLN A 282 59.12 7.29 -83.01
N ALA A 283 57.87 7.22 -82.57
CA ALA A 283 56.77 6.99 -83.49
C ALA A 283 56.35 8.30 -84.21
N ASP A 284 56.14 8.22 -85.51
CA ASP A 284 55.62 9.33 -86.34
C ASP A 284 54.30 9.86 -85.69
N PRO A 285 54.12 11.21 -85.62
CA PRO A 285 52.94 11.84 -85.05
C PRO A 285 51.63 11.38 -85.69
N THR A 286 51.66 10.85 -86.89
CA THR A 286 50.53 10.26 -87.58
C THR A 286 50.10 8.89 -87.01
N LEU A 287 51.05 8.08 -86.54
CA LEU A 287 50.80 6.78 -85.91
C LEU A 287 50.19 6.92 -84.47
N THR A 288 50.65 7.95 -83.72
CA THR A 288 50.15 8.24 -82.37
C THR A 288 48.70 8.73 -82.43
N SER A 289 48.34 9.53 -83.46
CA SER A 289 46.94 9.96 -83.60
C SER A 289 45.98 8.85 -84.04
N LEU A 290 46.51 7.87 -84.83
CA LEU A 290 45.74 6.71 -85.25
C LEU A 290 45.49 5.76 -84.10
N ILE A 291 46.41 5.55 -83.16
CA ILE A 291 46.26 4.70 -81.97
C ILE A 291 45.32 5.43 -81.01
N ALA A 292 45.39 6.71 -80.85
CA ALA A 292 44.49 7.49 -80.00
C ALA A 292 43.04 7.55 -80.52
N SER A 293 42.84 7.45 -81.83
CA SER A 293 41.50 7.43 -82.43
C SER A 293 40.79 6.06 -82.38
N GLY A 294 41.53 4.98 -82.07
CA GLY A 294 41.00 3.65 -81.96
C GLY A 294 40.47 3.29 -80.57
N VAL A 295 40.54 4.14 -79.58
CA VAL A 295 40.04 3.91 -78.26
C VAL A 295 38.53 4.21 -78.22
N GLU A 296 37.69 3.15 -78.36
CA GLU A 296 36.28 3.25 -78.07
C GLU A 296 36.12 3.58 -76.56
N LEU A 297 35.63 4.80 -76.28
CA LEU A 297 35.20 5.20 -74.90
C LEU A 297 34.01 4.36 -74.52
N LYS A 298 34.27 3.27 -73.83
CA LYS A 298 33.21 2.47 -73.17
C LYS A 298 32.55 3.35 -72.11
N PRO A 299 31.21 3.59 -72.17
CA PRO A 299 30.56 4.45 -71.20
C PRO A 299 30.75 3.89 -69.77
N ALA A 300 31.21 4.76 -68.87
CA ALA A 300 31.33 4.39 -67.42
C ALA A 300 30.02 3.83 -66.91
N ASN A 301 30.07 2.60 -66.37
CA ASN A 301 28.94 1.96 -65.73
C ASN A 301 28.41 2.86 -64.62
N ALA A 302 27.18 3.34 -64.80
CA ALA A 302 26.45 4.07 -63.75
C ALA A 302 26.44 3.23 -62.47
N ILE A 303 26.90 3.80 -61.38
CA ILE A 303 26.79 3.28 -60.03
C ILE A 303 25.29 3.07 -59.73
N PRO A 304 24.80 1.86 -59.39
CA PRO A 304 23.38 1.69 -59.07
C PRO A 304 23.07 2.48 -57.81
N ALA A 305 22.07 3.36 -57.90
CA ALA A 305 21.56 4.12 -56.79
C ALA A 305 21.05 3.15 -55.69
N ARG A 306 21.53 3.34 -54.49
CA ARG A 306 21.09 2.61 -53.30
C ARG A 306 19.60 2.93 -53.06
N PRO A 307 18.69 1.93 -53.00
CA PRO A 307 17.28 2.23 -52.76
C PRO A 307 17.08 2.83 -51.36
N PRO A 308 16.10 3.74 -51.17
CA PRO A 308 15.79 4.34 -49.87
C PRO A 308 15.27 3.27 -48.93
N ALA A 309 15.76 3.32 -47.68
CA ALA A 309 15.27 2.47 -46.57
C ALA A 309 13.85 2.91 -46.17
N SER A 310 12.86 2.39 -46.86
CA SER A 310 11.46 2.44 -46.45
C SER A 310 10.92 1.04 -46.27
N LEU A 311 10.26 0.84 -45.09
CA LEU A 311 9.35 -0.26 -44.77
C LEU A 311 10.00 -1.59 -44.39
N ARG A 312 10.32 -1.69 -43.11
CA ARG A 312 10.05 -2.90 -42.32
C ARG A 312 8.91 -2.57 -41.39
N GLU A 313 7.72 -2.59 -41.93
CA GLU A 313 6.50 -2.86 -41.21
C GLU A 313 6.10 -4.32 -41.50
N GLU A 314 5.57 -4.93 -40.46
CA GLU A 314 4.84 -6.19 -40.43
C GLU A 314 5.67 -7.50 -40.50
N ALA A 315 5.87 -8.09 -39.33
CA ALA A 315 5.43 -9.43 -38.98
C ALA A 315 5.94 -9.86 -37.59
N ASN A 316 5.03 -10.02 -36.68
CA ASN A 316 4.80 -10.82 -35.48
C ASN A 316 4.65 -10.04 -34.19
#